data_7180b56e599375b4aedb685095f0604d
#
_entry.id   7180b56e599375b4aedb685095f0604d
#
_cell.length_a   1.000
_cell.length_b   1.000
_cell.length_c   1.000
_cell.angle_alpha   90.00
_cell.angle_beta   90.00
_cell.angle_gamma   90.00
#
_symmetry.space_group_name_H-M   'P 1'
#
loop_
_entity.id
_entity.type
_entity.pdbx_description
1 polymer ?
#
loop_
_entity_poly.entity_id
_entity_poly.type
_entity_poly.pdbx_seq_one_letter_code
_entity_poly.pdbx_strand_id
1 'polypeptide(L)'
;MAKNLTPREVDYSKWYNELIIQADLAENSGVRGCMVIKPHGYAIWEGMQAELDRRFKETGHENAYFPLFIPKSYFSKEAAHVDGFAKECAVVTHYRLKNSPDGKGIIVDEDAKLEEELIVRPTSETIIWDTYRGWVKSYRDLPILVNQWANVVRWELRTRLFLRTTEFLWQEGHTAHATREEAIAEAEQMLEVYAEFAETVLAIPVVKGTKTANERFAGALETYCIEALMQDGKALQAGTSHFLGQNFAKAFDVKFQDRDGQVKHVWATSWGVSTRLMGALVMTHSDDSGLVLPPKLAPIQVVIVPIYRGEDELQAISLVAKKLVADLRAKGVRVKYDDRDSYKPGWKFNEYELKGVPLRMGIGPRDLENGVVELARRDTLTKESVAIEGLADSIPARLEEIQQALLDRASARLAASMHRVDTWAEFEAAIERGGFVMAHWDGSPETEERIKELTKATIRCIPIDNPLEDGACVLTGGPSIQRVLFARAY
;
A
#
# COMPACT_ATOMS: atom_id res chain seq x y z
N MET A 1 -0.08 -5.47 -27.88
CA MET A 1 1.13 -5.55 -27.02
C MET A 1 1.58 -4.14 -26.73
N ALA A 2 1.75 -3.78 -25.47
CA ALA A 2 2.44 -2.56 -25.08
C ALA A 2 3.85 -2.66 -25.70
N LYS A 3 4.09 -1.90 -26.74
CA LYS A 3 5.23 -2.11 -27.66
C LYS A 3 6.64 -1.92 -27.04
N ASN A 4 6.76 -1.65 -25.75
CA ASN A 4 8.05 -1.31 -25.14
C ASN A 4 8.22 -1.75 -23.66
N LEU A 5 7.43 -2.66 -23.14
CA LEU A 5 7.68 -3.22 -21.82
C LEU A 5 8.67 -4.38 -21.92
N THR A 6 9.71 -4.33 -21.11
CA THR A 6 10.59 -5.50 -20.90
C THR A 6 9.76 -6.66 -20.32
N PRO A 7 9.83 -7.89 -20.87
CA PRO A 7 9.11 -9.03 -20.27
C PRO A 7 9.55 -9.28 -18.82
N ARG A 8 8.60 -9.63 -17.94
CA ARG A 8 8.83 -9.90 -16.51
C ARG A 8 9.90 -10.97 -16.28
N GLU A 9 9.91 -12.00 -17.12
CA GLU A 9 10.89 -13.10 -17.04
C GLU A 9 12.32 -12.69 -17.42
N VAL A 10 12.47 -11.59 -18.20
CA VAL A 10 13.79 -11.08 -18.61
C VAL A 10 14.38 -10.17 -17.54
N ASP A 11 13.60 -9.21 -17.08
CA ASP A 11 14.00 -8.28 -16.00
C ASP A 11 12.75 -7.71 -15.30
N TYR A 12 12.38 -8.32 -14.20
CA TYR A 12 11.19 -7.95 -13.41
C TYR A 12 11.30 -6.53 -12.85
N SER A 13 12.49 -6.09 -12.45
CA SER A 13 12.72 -4.76 -11.91
C SER A 13 12.54 -3.67 -12.98
N LYS A 14 13.08 -3.92 -14.16
CA LYS A 14 12.96 -3.02 -15.30
C LYS A 14 11.52 -2.96 -15.79
N TRP A 15 10.85 -4.11 -15.94
CA TRP A 15 9.42 -4.20 -16.26
C TRP A 15 8.57 -3.33 -15.32
N TYR A 16 8.79 -3.45 -14.02
CA TYR A 16 8.03 -2.70 -13.03
C TYR A 16 8.17 -1.19 -13.22
N ASN A 17 9.41 -0.69 -13.35
CA ASN A 17 9.66 0.74 -13.51
C ASN A 17 9.09 1.28 -14.84
N GLU A 18 9.26 0.53 -15.93
CA GLU A 18 8.71 0.89 -17.23
C GLU A 18 7.17 0.94 -17.18
N LEU A 19 6.54 -0.04 -16.53
CA LEU A 19 5.08 -0.09 -16.42
C LEU A 19 4.53 1.08 -15.62
N ILE A 20 5.13 1.41 -14.47
CA ILE A 20 4.70 2.57 -13.65
C ILE A 20 4.70 3.86 -14.48
N ILE A 21 5.76 4.09 -15.28
CA ILE A 21 5.91 5.30 -16.09
C ILE A 21 4.95 5.28 -17.30
N GLN A 22 4.91 4.18 -18.05
CA GLN A 22 4.13 4.08 -19.29
C GLN A 22 2.62 4.06 -19.04
N ALA A 23 2.18 3.48 -17.92
CA ALA A 23 0.76 3.46 -17.52
C ALA A 23 0.30 4.76 -16.85
N ASP A 24 1.11 5.80 -16.84
CA ASP A 24 0.83 7.11 -16.22
C ASP A 24 0.52 7.03 -14.71
N LEU A 25 1.18 6.14 -13.97
CA LEU A 25 1.01 6.06 -12.52
C LEU A 25 1.86 7.08 -11.79
N ALA A 26 3.16 7.11 -12.08
CA ALA A 26 4.11 8.05 -11.47
C ALA A 26 5.35 8.23 -12.34
N GLU A 27 6.12 9.26 -12.03
CA GLU A 27 7.43 9.53 -12.62
C GLU A 27 8.37 10.16 -11.58
N ASN A 28 9.67 10.15 -11.88
CA ASN A 28 10.65 10.82 -11.03
C ASN A 28 10.49 12.34 -11.12
N SER A 29 10.56 13.02 -9.99
CA SER A 29 10.57 14.48 -9.93
C SER A 29 11.99 15.05 -10.09
N GLY A 30 12.10 16.37 -10.09
CA GLY A 30 13.39 17.07 -10.00
C GLY A 30 14.10 16.91 -8.65
N VAL A 31 13.42 16.39 -7.64
CA VAL A 31 13.96 16.09 -6.31
C VAL A 31 14.27 14.60 -6.21
N ARG A 32 15.56 14.29 -6.01
CA ARG A 32 16.00 12.88 -5.94
C ARG A 32 15.20 12.10 -4.88
N GLY A 33 14.64 10.97 -5.31
CA GLY A 33 13.89 10.08 -4.44
C GLY A 33 12.44 10.47 -4.19
N CYS A 34 12.01 11.64 -4.65
CA CYS A 34 10.61 12.06 -4.61
C CYS A 34 9.96 11.82 -5.98
N MET A 35 8.75 11.29 -5.97
CA MET A 35 8.00 11.00 -7.20
C MET A 35 6.88 12.02 -7.42
N VAL A 36 6.53 12.22 -8.69
CA VAL A 36 5.26 12.82 -9.07
C VAL A 36 4.27 11.67 -9.29
N ILE A 37 3.21 11.61 -8.49
CA ILE A 37 2.09 10.69 -8.74
C ILE A 37 1.18 11.36 -9.76
N LYS A 38 1.04 10.74 -10.94
CA LYS A 38 0.27 11.27 -12.04
C LYS A 38 -1.24 11.07 -11.82
N PRO A 39 -2.13 11.77 -12.54
CA PRO A 39 -3.57 11.70 -12.29
C PRO A 39 -4.15 10.29 -12.28
N HIS A 40 -3.71 9.37 -13.16
CA HIS A 40 -4.19 8.00 -13.17
C HIS A 40 -3.75 7.23 -11.90
N GLY A 41 -2.51 7.36 -11.50
CA GLY A 41 -1.99 6.78 -10.25
C GLY A 41 -2.66 7.37 -9.02
N TYR A 42 -2.85 8.69 -9.00
CA TYR A 42 -3.49 9.37 -7.88
C TYR A 42 -4.95 8.95 -7.69
N ALA A 43 -5.70 8.79 -8.80
CA ALA A 43 -7.08 8.32 -8.75
C ALA A 43 -7.21 6.89 -8.15
N ILE A 44 -6.23 6.02 -8.37
CA ILE A 44 -6.18 4.69 -7.72
C ILE A 44 -5.93 4.86 -6.22
N TRP A 45 -4.99 5.74 -5.84
CA TRP A 45 -4.71 6.05 -4.43
C TRP A 45 -5.92 6.65 -3.72
N GLU A 46 -6.64 7.58 -4.35
CA GLU A 46 -7.91 8.14 -3.81
C GLU A 46 -8.94 7.03 -3.57
N GLY A 47 -9.02 6.04 -4.45
CA GLY A 47 -9.87 4.87 -4.26
C GLY A 47 -9.48 4.03 -3.05
N MET A 48 -8.17 3.80 -2.84
CA MET A 48 -7.64 3.12 -1.65
C MET A 48 -7.94 3.93 -0.39
N GLN A 49 -7.69 5.23 -0.43
CA GLN A 49 -7.93 6.14 0.67
C GLN A 49 -9.41 6.17 1.07
N ALA A 50 -10.32 6.31 0.11
CA ALA A 50 -11.76 6.37 0.36
C ALA A 50 -12.28 5.10 1.05
N GLU A 51 -11.83 3.92 0.61
CA GLU A 51 -12.28 2.66 1.16
C GLU A 51 -11.69 2.38 2.54
N LEU A 52 -10.41 2.70 2.78
CA LEU A 52 -9.79 2.60 4.10
C LEU A 52 -10.41 3.60 5.08
N ASP A 53 -10.62 4.86 4.65
CA ASP A 53 -11.22 5.90 5.49
C ASP A 53 -12.64 5.52 5.93
N ARG A 54 -13.43 4.91 5.04
CA ARG A 54 -14.74 4.36 5.38
C ARG A 54 -14.64 3.29 6.49
N ARG A 55 -13.71 2.35 6.36
CA ARG A 55 -13.48 1.28 7.35
C ARG A 55 -13.02 1.83 8.70
N PHE A 56 -12.14 2.82 8.70
CA PHE A 56 -11.69 3.48 9.94
C PHE A 56 -12.87 4.17 10.64
N LYS A 57 -13.73 4.86 9.91
CA LYS A 57 -14.93 5.49 10.48
C LYS A 57 -15.93 4.47 11.03
N GLU A 58 -16.08 3.32 10.39
CA GLU A 58 -16.90 2.22 10.86
C GLU A 58 -16.40 1.63 12.19
N THR A 59 -15.11 1.68 12.45
CA THR A 59 -14.49 1.29 13.73
C THR A 59 -14.42 2.45 14.75
N GLY A 60 -15.01 3.61 14.43
CA GLY A 60 -15.13 4.75 15.35
C GLY A 60 -13.98 5.74 15.30
N HIS A 61 -13.06 5.61 14.34
CA HIS A 61 -11.93 6.53 14.20
C HIS A 61 -12.32 7.84 13.50
N GLU A 62 -11.67 8.91 13.93
CA GLU A 62 -11.82 10.24 13.35
C GLU A 62 -10.50 10.72 12.72
N ASN A 63 -10.61 11.50 11.64
CA ASN A 63 -9.45 12.09 11.01
C ASN A 63 -9.02 13.37 11.73
N ALA A 64 -7.72 13.51 11.96
CA ALA A 64 -7.09 14.74 12.41
C ALA A 64 -5.91 15.10 11.51
N TYR A 65 -5.35 16.28 11.70
CA TYR A 65 -4.13 16.70 11.02
C TYR A 65 -3.14 17.31 12.02
N PHE A 66 -1.92 16.81 12.01
CA PHE A 66 -0.83 17.28 12.84
C PHE A 66 0.24 17.97 11.98
N PRO A 67 1.01 18.92 12.55
CA PRO A 67 1.99 19.70 11.79
C PRO A 67 3.04 18.85 11.08
N LEU A 68 3.45 19.31 9.90
CA LEU A 68 4.54 18.72 9.13
C LEU A 68 5.88 18.83 9.85
N PHE A 69 6.13 19.94 10.52
CA PHE A 69 7.38 20.24 11.21
C PHE A 69 7.32 19.82 12.67
N ILE A 70 8.36 19.12 13.12
CA ILE A 70 8.53 18.66 14.50
C ILE A 70 9.76 19.34 15.09
N PRO A 71 9.68 20.00 16.27
CA PRO A 71 10.85 20.52 16.95
C PRO A 71 11.87 19.40 17.22
N LYS A 72 13.14 19.65 16.93
CA LYS A 72 14.22 18.66 17.13
C LYS A 72 14.28 18.15 18.58
N SER A 73 13.98 19.00 19.55
CA SER A 73 13.93 18.63 20.98
C SER A 73 12.92 17.51 21.29
N TYR A 74 11.86 17.33 20.49
CA TYR A 74 10.89 16.28 20.72
C TYR A 74 11.47 14.88 20.45
N PHE A 75 12.36 14.75 19.48
CA PHE A 75 13.07 13.49 19.22
C PHE A 75 14.01 13.10 20.35
N SER A 76 14.53 14.07 21.09
CA SER A 76 15.41 13.79 22.23
C SER A 76 14.69 13.20 23.45
N LYS A 77 13.34 13.24 23.49
CA LYS A 77 12.53 12.68 24.58
C LYS A 77 12.37 11.15 24.48
N GLU A 78 12.51 10.58 23.30
CA GLU A 78 12.33 9.15 23.04
C GLU A 78 13.53 8.60 22.27
N ALA A 79 14.58 8.19 22.99
CA ALA A 79 15.85 7.76 22.40
C ALA A 79 15.73 6.50 21.51
N ALA A 80 14.87 5.54 21.89
CA ALA A 80 14.64 4.33 21.10
C ALA A 80 14.01 4.63 19.75
N HIS A 81 13.13 5.62 19.69
CA HIS A 81 12.51 6.10 18.45
C HIS A 81 13.54 6.78 17.52
N VAL A 82 14.45 7.55 18.12
CA VAL A 82 15.56 8.22 17.41
C VAL A 82 16.45 7.20 16.70
N ASP A 83 16.80 6.12 17.37
CA ASP A 83 17.67 5.07 16.78
C ASP A 83 17.04 4.38 15.57
N GLY A 84 15.71 4.30 15.51
CA GLY A 84 14.98 3.69 14.41
C GLY A 84 14.72 4.60 13.19
N PHE A 85 14.49 5.90 13.41
CA PHE A 85 13.95 6.80 12.36
C PHE A 85 14.70 8.11 12.15
N ALA A 86 15.43 8.61 13.15
CA ALA A 86 15.95 9.97 13.10
C ALA A 86 17.29 10.14 12.40
N LYS A 87 17.95 9.06 11.98
CA LYS A 87 19.28 9.15 11.35
C LYS A 87 19.21 9.68 9.92
N GLU A 88 18.08 9.54 9.25
CA GLU A 88 17.90 9.89 7.82
C GLU A 88 16.62 10.73 7.62
N CYS A 89 16.62 11.96 8.14
CA CYS A 89 15.51 12.91 8.03
C CYS A 89 15.93 14.21 7.34
N ALA A 90 14.95 14.98 6.89
CA ALA A 90 15.15 16.33 6.39
C ALA A 90 15.08 17.32 7.55
N VAL A 91 16.11 18.16 7.68
CA VAL A 91 16.22 19.16 8.74
C VAL A 91 16.06 20.56 8.14
N VAL A 92 15.15 21.36 8.68
CA VAL A 92 14.93 22.76 8.32
C VAL A 92 15.67 23.64 9.32
N THR A 93 16.61 24.41 8.81
CA THR A 93 17.53 25.23 9.62
C THR A 93 17.27 26.73 9.50
N HIS A 94 16.64 27.18 8.39
CA HIS A 94 16.38 28.58 8.06
C HIS A 94 14.97 28.77 7.52
N TYR A 95 14.42 29.98 7.67
CA TYR A 95 13.04 30.30 7.24
C TYR A 95 12.98 31.34 6.10
N ARG A 96 14.12 31.83 5.58
CA ARG A 96 14.14 32.86 4.54
C ARG A 96 15.26 32.68 3.54
N LEU A 97 14.99 33.09 2.30
CA LEU A 97 15.96 33.26 1.24
C LEU A 97 16.19 34.72 0.95
N LYS A 98 17.36 35.10 0.43
CA LYS A 98 17.68 36.43 -0.07
C LYS A 98 18.37 36.38 -1.43
N ASN A 99 18.36 37.50 -2.14
CA ASN A 99 19.09 37.59 -3.39
C ASN A 99 20.59 37.38 -3.16
N SER A 100 21.24 36.65 -4.04
CA SER A 100 22.70 36.52 -4.04
C SER A 100 23.37 37.86 -4.24
N PRO A 101 24.49 38.17 -3.54
CA PRO A 101 25.22 39.40 -3.72
C PRO A 101 25.77 39.65 -5.13
N ASP A 102 25.96 38.59 -5.91
CA ASP A 102 26.40 38.66 -7.32
C ASP A 102 25.25 38.90 -8.33
N GLY A 103 24.00 39.02 -7.82
CA GLY A 103 22.80 39.21 -8.60
C GLY A 103 22.36 37.98 -9.38
N LYS A 104 22.96 36.80 -9.14
CA LYS A 104 22.67 35.54 -9.86
C LYS A 104 21.93 34.53 -8.98
N GLY A 105 20.63 34.77 -8.76
CA GLY A 105 19.78 33.81 -8.06
C GLY A 105 19.55 34.14 -6.58
N ILE A 106 19.16 33.12 -5.82
CA ILE A 106 18.81 33.22 -4.41
C ILE A 106 19.71 32.30 -3.56
N ILE A 107 19.98 32.74 -2.34
CA ILE A 107 20.77 31.99 -1.34
C ILE A 107 19.99 31.94 -0.02
N VAL A 108 20.35 31.00 0.85
CA VAL A 108 19.85 30.97 2.23
C VAL A 108 20.29 32.25 2.93
N ASP A 109 19.38 32.88 3.66
CA ASP A 109 19.68 34.04 4.50
C ASP A 109 20.17 33.58 5.86
N GLU A 110 21.47 33.71 6.11
CA GLU A 110 22.09 33.29 7.37
C GLU A 110 21.52 34.01 8.60
N ASP A 111 20.98 35.22 8.43
CA ASP A 111 20.34 36.00 9.49
C ASP A 111 18.94 35.45 9.85
N ALA A 112 18.43 34.53 9.05
CA ALA A 112 17.12 33.88 9.23
C ALA A 112 17.25 32.43 9.75
N LYS A 113 18.32 32.12 10.46
CA LYS A 113 18.49 30.81 11.12
C LYS A 113 17.42 30.64 12.20
N LEU A 114 16.84 29.44 12.28
CA LEU A 114 15.91 29.08 13.34
C LEU A 114 16.63 28.98 14.68
N GLU A 115 15.99 29.42 15.77
CA GLU A 115 16.50 29.23 17.12
C GLU A 115 16.58 27.73 17.48
N GLU A 116 15.59 26.95 17.06
CA GLU A 116 15.56 25.50 17.11
C GLU A 116 15.31 24.93 15.72
N GLU A 117 16.13 23.96 15.33
CA GLU A 117 15.97 23.22 14.06
C GLU A 117 14.67 22.42 14.08
N LEU A 118 14.01 22.36 12.91
CA LEU A 118 12.78 21.59 12.71
C LEU A 118 13.07 20.37 11.85
N ILE A 119 12.42 19.27 12.17
CA ILE A 119 12.47 18.03 11.40
C ILE A 119 11.21 17.97 10.55
N VAL A 120 11.36 17.72 9.24
CA VAL A 120 10.24 17.31 8.41
C VAL A 120 9.83 15.89 8.82
N ARG A 121 8.61 15.70 9.30
CA ARG A 121 8.18 14.44 9.94
C ARG A 121 8.56 13.18 9.15
N PRO A 122 9.35 12.27 9.71
CA PRO A 122 9.54 10.92 9.17
C PRO A 122 8.44 9.96 9.62
N THR A 123 7.76 10.32 10.69
CA THR A 123 6.59 9.72 11.34
C THR A 123 6.08 10.72 12.39
N SER A 124 4.88 10.57 12.92
CA SER A 124 4.24 11.64 13.70
C SER A 124 4.09 11.35 15.20
N GLU A 125 4.60 10.22 15.71
CA GLU A 125 4.40 9.84 17.11
C GLU A 125 4.77 10.98 18.07
N THR A 126 5.93 11.59 17.91
CA THR A 126 6.44 12.59 18.86
C THR A 126 5.55 13.84 18.94
N ILE A 127 5.10 14.37 17.80
CA ILE A 127 4.21 15.55 17.77
C ILE A 127 2.79 15.20 18.24
N ILE A 128 2.32 14.01 17.94
CA ILE A 128 0.99 13.53 18.36
C ILE A 128 0.96 13.32 19.87
N TRP A 129 1.96 12.65 20.44
CA TRP A 129 2.03 12.38 21.88
C TRP A 129 2.21 13.64 22.71
N ASP A 130 2.96 14.64 22.21
CA ASP A 130 3.01 15.96 22.85
C ASP A 130 1.63 16.65 22.85
N THR A 131 0.86 16.49 21.76
CA THR A 131 -0.50 17.01 21.66
C THR A 131 -1.47 16.28 22.61
N TYR A 132 -1.40 14.94 22.68
CA TYR A 132 -2.25 14.12 23.53
C TYR A 132 -2.08 14.43 25.03
N ARG A 133 -0.89 14.89 25.45
CA ARG A 133 -0.67 15.40 26.81
C ARG A 133 -1.65 16.53 27.17
N GLY A 134 -2.07 17.32 26.19
CA GLY A 134 -3.09 18.36 26.36
C GLY A 134 -4.53 17.84 26.32
N TRP A 135 -4.80 16.82 25.53
CA TRP A 135 -6.15 16.30 25.27
C TRP A 135 -6.62 15.34 26.36
N VAL A 136 -5.74 14.51 26.92
CA VAL A 136 -6.07 13.49 27.89
C VAL A 136 -5.90 14.03 29.31
N LYS A 137 -6.98 14.00 30.11
CA LYS A 137 -6.99 14.41 31.55
C LYS A 137 -7.67 13.37 32.42
N SER A 138 -8.72 12.74 31.93
CA SER A 138 -9.53 11.78 32.68
C SER A 138 -9.90 10.57 31.82
N TYR A 139 -10.39 9.51 32.47
CA TYR A 139 -10.89 8.32 31.78
C TYR A 139 -12.01 8.63 30.77
N ARG A 140 -12.69 9.78 30.86
CA ARG A 140 -13.75 10.20 29.95
C ARG A 140 -13.24 10.66 28.60
N ASP A 141 -11.94 11.01 28.52
CA ASP A 141 -11.27 11.44 27.29
C ASP A 141 -10.76 10.24 26.46
N LEU A 142 -10.92 9.01 26.99
CA LEU A 142 -10.44 7.77 26.38
C LEU A 142 -11.61 6.87 25.92
N PRO A 143 -11.44 6.08 24.85
CA PRO A 143 -10.24 6.06 24.01
C PRO A 143 -10.15 7.28 23.09
N ILE A 144 -8.91 7.69 22.73
CA ILE A 144 -8.66 8.53 21.57
C ILE A 144 -8.43 7.62 20.38
N LEU A 145 -9.23 7.77 19.33
CA LEU A 145 -9.18 6.97 18.10
C LEU A 145 -8.97 7.92 16.91
N VAL A 146 -7.72 8.18 16.57
CA VAL A 146 -7.37 9.20 15.56
C VAL A 146 -6.56 8.58 14.43
N ASN A 147 -6.92 8.97 13.20
CA ASN A 147 -6.20 8.71 11.97
C ASN A 147 -5.74 10.01 11.32
N GLN A 148 -4.62 9.98 10.63
CA GLN A 148 -4.11 11.08 9.82
C GLN A 148 -3.76 10.60 8.41
N TRP A 149 -4.28 11.26 7.38
CA TRP A 149 -3.81 11.16 6.02
C TRP A 149 -2.75 12.23 5.77
N ALA A 150 -1.54 11.84 5.41
CA ALA A 150 -0.41 12.75 5.36
C ALA A 150 0.69 12.27 4.41
N ASN A 151 1.70 13.11 4.21
CA ASN A 151 3.00 12.73 3.69
C ASN A 151 4.02 12.63 4.82
N VAL A 152 5.09 11.87 4.58
CA VAL A 152 6.29 11.82 5.43
C VAL A 152 7.53 11.83 4.56
N VAL A 153 8.65 12.22 5.16
CA VAL A 153 9.96 12.27 4.49
C VAL A 153 10.96 11.41 5.28
N ARG A 154 11.43 10.35 4.62
CA ARG A 154 12.52 9.48 5.10
C ARG A 154 13.62 9.49 4.05
N TRP A 155 14.79 10.05 4.38
CA TRP A 155 15.86 10.26 3.39
C TRP A 155 16.38 8.91 2.88
N GLU A 156 15.97 8.52 1.67
CA GLU A 156 16.25 7.21 1.11
C GLU A 156 17.30 7.30 0.00
N LEU A 157 18.33 6.46 0.06
CA LEU A 157 19.42 6.46 -0.90
C LEU A 157 19.14 5.58 -2.13
N ARG A 158 18.35 4.51 -1.97
CA ARG A 158 18.02 3.54 -3.02
C ARG A 158 16.53 3.56 -3.30
N THR A 159 16.11 4.48 -4.12
CA THR A 159 14.70 4.75 -4.38
C THR A 159 14.12 3.85 -5.47
N ARG A 160 12.84 3.52 -5.33
CA ARG A 160 12.02 2.83 -6.31
C ARG A 160 10.58 3.32 -6.21
N LEU A 161 9.99 3.76 -7.32
CA LEU A 161 8.65 4.35 -7.36
C LEU A 161 7.62 3.51 -6.58
N PHE A 162 6.84 4.13 -5.71
CA PHE A 162 5.89 3.57 -4.75
C PHE A 162 6.46 2.66 -3.66
N LEU A 163 7.48 1.87 -3.93
CA LEU A 163 7.99 0.86 -2.99
C LEU A 163 8.93 1.44 -1.94
N ARG A 164 9.80 2.35 -2.36
CA ARG A 164 10.83 2.98 -1.53
C ARG A 164 11.16 4.35 -2.10
N THR A 165 10.57 5.39 -1.53
CA THR A 165 10.77 6.79 -1.94
C THR A 165 11.10 7.64 -0.74
N THR A 166 11.80 8.76 -0.98
CA THR A 166 12.16 9.71 0.09
C THR A 166 10.94 10.38 0.68
N GLU A 167 10.00 10.80 -0.17
CA GLU A 167 8.68 11.27 0.24
C GLU A 167 7.61 10.28 -0.24
N PHE A 168 6.62 10.01 0.59
CA PHE A 168 5.47 9.19 0.22
C PHE A 168 4.22 9.63 0.98
N LEU A 169 3.07 9.30 0.40
CA LEU A 169 1.78 9.45 1.05
C LEU A 169 1.47 8.18 1.85
N TRP A 170 0.83 8.38 2.98
CA TRP A 170 0.41 7.31 3.85
C TRP A 170 -0.81 7.67 4.68
N GLN A 171 -1.26 6.72 5.42
CA GLN A 171 -2.14 6.87 6.55
C GLN A 171 -1.41 6.38 7.78
N GLU A 172 -1.58 7.07 8.89
CA GLU A 172 -1.11 6.68 10.20
C GLU A 172 -2.22 6.87 11.23
N GLY A 173 -2.54 5.80 11.94
CA GLY A 173 -3.45 5.86 13.07
C GLY A 173 -2.67 5.88 14.38
N HIS A 174 -3.17 6.64 15.35
CA HIS A 174 -2.57 6.77 16.67
C HIS A 174 -3.69 6.79 17.70
N THR A 175 -3.69 5.81 18.60
CA THR A 175 -4.77 5.67 19.58
C THR A 175 -4.24 5.64 21.00
N ALA A 176 -5.08 6.09 21.94
CA ALA A 176 -4.77 6.07 23.37
C ALA A 176 -5.92 5.42 24.14
N HIS A 177 -5.59 4.50 25.03
CA HIS A 177 -6.54 3.66 25.75
C HIS A 177 -6.29 3.68 27.26
N ALA A 178 -7.34 3.36 28.05
CA ALA A 178 -7.24 3.28 29.50
C ALA A 178 -6.54 2.00 29.96
N THR A 179 -6.72 0.89 29.23
CA THR A 179 -6.18 -0.42 29.62
C THR A 179 -5.29 -1.01 28.54
N ARG A 180 -4.44 -1.97 28.96
CA ARG A 180 -3.57 -2.73 28.07
C ARG A 180 -4.39 -3.57 27.08
N GLU A 181 -5.45 -4.17 27.57
CA GLU A 181 -6.32 -5.07 26.83
C GLU A 181 -7.06 -4.32 25.71
N GLU A 182 -7.56 -3.11 25.98
CA GLU A 182 -8.16 -2.25 24.96
C GLU A 182 -7.17 -1.90 23.84
N ALA A 183 -5.93 -1.55 24.19
CA ALA A 183 -4.93 -1.21 23.20
C ALA A 183 -4.48 -2.41 22.35
N ILE A 184 -4.38 -3.61 22.93
CA ILE A 184 -4.09 -4.83 22.17
C ILE A 184 -5.23 -5.14 21.21
N ALA A 185 -6.48 -5.12 21.70
CA ALA A 185 -7.66 -5.37 20.87
C ALA A 185 -7.74 -4.37 19.69
N GLU A 186 -7.39 -3.10 19.92
CA GLU A 186 -7.30 -2.09 18.86
C GLU A 186 -6.23 -2.43 17.83
N ALA A 187 -5.03 -2.79 18.26
CA ALA A 187 -3.96 -3.15 17.34
C ALA A 187 -4.32 -4.37 16.47
N GLU A 188 -4.98 -5.37 17.06
CA GLU A 188 -5.48 -6.55 16.35
C GLU A 188 -6.62 -6.21 15.39
N GLN A 189 -7.57 -5.36 15.82
CA GLN A 189 -8.68 -4.89 14.98
C GLN A 189 -8.15 -4.19 13.70
N MET A 190 -7.14 -3.35 13.85
CA MET A 190 -6.59 -2.62 12.70
C MET A 190 -5.78 -3.53 11.76
N LEU A 191 -5.16 -4.59 12.30
CA LEU A 191 -4.57 -5.64 11.47
C LEU A 191 -5.63 -6.32 10.58
N GLU A 192 -6.79 -6.69 11.16
CA GLU A 192 -7.89 -7.29 10.41
C GLU A 192 -8.44 -6.33 9.35
N VAL A 193 -8.63 -5.05 9.67
CA VAL A 193 -9.05 -4.04 8.69
C VAL A 193 -8.11 -3.99 7.49
N TYR A 194 -6.79 -4.06 7.72
CA TYR A 194 -5.81 -4.08 6.64
C TYR A 194 -5.82 -5.38 5.83
N ALA A 195 -5.96 -6.53 6.51
CA ALA A 195 -6.03 -7.82 5.83
C ALA A 195 -7.28 -7.92 4.94
N GLU A 196 -8.44 -7.58 5.48
CA GLU A 196 -9.69 -7.54 4.73
C GLU A 196 -9.65 -6.56 3.55
N PHE A 197 -9.05 -5.38 3.75
CA PHE A 197 -8.85 -4.42 2.67
C PHE A 197 -7.96 -4.99 1.57
N ALA A 198 -6.84 -5.62 1.93
CA ALA A 198 -5.93 -6.23 0.97
C ALA A 198 -6.64 -7.32 0.14
N GLU A 199 -7.40 -8.19 0.79
CA GLU A 199 -8.08 -9.30 0.11
C GLU A 199 -9.29 -8.84 -0.69
N THR A 200 -10.18 -8.04 -0.10
CA THR A 200 -11.47 -7.73 -0.71
C THR A 200 -11.41 -6.59 -1.73
N VAL A 201 -10.45 -5.67 -1.59
CA VAL A 201 -10.34 -4.48 -2.45
C VAL A 201 -9.14 -4.56 -3.39
N LEU A 202 -7.95 -4.87 -2.85
CA LEU A 202 -6.74 -5.04 -3.66
C LEU A 202 -6.71 -6.41 -4.37
N ALA A 203 -7.54 -7.37 -3.96
CA ALA A 203 -7.49 -8.77 -4.39
C ALA A 203 -6.11 -9.41 -4.13
N ILE A 204 -5.47 -9.05 -3.02
CA ILE A 204 -4.14 -9.52 -2.61
C ILE A 204 -4.27 -10.37 -1.36
N PRO A 205 -4.05 -11.69 -1.42
CA PRO A 205 -4.01 -12.54 -0.24
C PRO A 205 -2.78 -12.22 0.60
N VAL A 206 -2.93 -12.21 1.93
CA VAL A 206 -1.86 -11.86 2.86
C VAL A 206 -1.72 -12.88 3.98
N VAL A 207 -0.50 -12.97 4.53
CA VAL A 207 -0.24 -13.71 5.76
C VAL A 207 -0.19 -12.71 6.92
N LYS A 208 -1.04 -12.90 7.93
CA LYS A 208 -1.05 -12.13 9.17
C LYS A 208 -0.05 -12.73 10.15
N GLY A 209 0.73 -11.90 10.83
CA GLY A 209 1.69 -12.37 11.80
C GLY A 209 2.24 -11.28 12.70
N THR A 210 3.07 -11.70 13.66
CA THR A 210 3.83 -10.80 14.54
C THR A 210 5.30 -10.77 14.13
N LYS A 211 5.96 -9.64 14.35
CA LYS A 211 7.39 -9.47 14.08
C LYS A 211 8.25 -10.04 15.22
N THR A 212 9.42 -10.55 14.87
CA THR A 212 10.46 -10.86 15.87
C THR A 212 10.90 -9.60 16.62
N ALA A 213 11.59 -9.76 17.73
CA ALA A 213 12.10 -8.61 18.50
C ALA A 213 13.01 -7.70 17.67
N ASN A 214 13.80 -8.26 16.75
CA ASN A 214 14.71 -7.49 15.87
C ASN A 214 14.00 -6.70 14.77
N GLU A 215 12.85 -7.18 14.33
CA GLU A 215 12.10 -6.59 13.21
C GLU A 215 10.90 -5.75 13.69
N ARG A 216 10.73 -5.57 15.01
CA ARG A 216 9.68 -4.71 15.59
C ARG A 216 9.91 -3.25 15.25
N PHE A 217 8.82 -2.52 15.19
CA PHE A 217 8.85 -1.07 15.15
C PHE A 217 9.53 -0.50 16.40
N ALA A 218 10.42 0.46 16.22
CA ALA A 218 11.13 1.10 17.34
C ALA A 218 10.16 1.76 18.33
N GLY A 219 10.21 1.35 19.59
CA GLY A 219 9.28 1.78 20.63
C GLY A 219 8.03 0.90 20.82
N ALA A 220 7.80 -0.10 19.98
CA ALA A 220 6.69 -1.03 20.14
C ALA A 220 7.04 -2.23 21.03
N LEU A 221 6.08 -2.68 21.83
CA LEU A 221 6.14 -3.94 22.57
C LEU A 221 5.77 -5.13 21.67
N GLU A 222 4.80 -4.92 20.74
CA GLU A 222 4.41 -5.90 19.75
C GLU A 222 4.17 -5.19 18.41
N THR A 223 4.52 -5.85 17.31
CA THR A 223 4.27 -5.39 15.95
C THR A 223 3.58 -6.49 15.17
N TYR A 224 2.34 -6.24 14.80
CA TYR A 224 1.57 -7.07 13.86
C TYR A 224 1.83 -6.59 12.44
N CYS A 225 1.76 -7.51 11.47
CA CYS A 225 1.93 -7.17 10.06
C CYS A 225 1.08 -8.05 9.14
N ILE A 226 0.85 -7.53 7.94
CA ILE A 226 0.37 -8.32 6.80
C ILE A 226 1.48 -8.42 5.77
N GLU A 227 1.81 -9.65 5.35
CA GLU A 227 2.85 -9.94 4.37
C GLU A 227 2.22 -10.49 3.09
N ALA A 228 2.53 -9.86 1.95
CA ALA A 228 2.09 -10.30 0.63
C ALA A 228 3.24 -10.90 -0.16
N LEU A 229 2.93 -11.78 -1.12
CA LEU A 229 3.90 -12.38 -2.01
C LEU A 229 3.75 -11.86 -3.44
N MET A 230 4.81 -11.28 -3.97
CA MET A 230 4.83 -10.71 -5.33
C MET A 230 5.10 -11.81 -6.37
N GLN A 231 4.87 -11.50 -7.66
CA GLN A 231 5.01 -12.49 -8.75
C GLN A 231 6.43 -13.01 -8.93
N ASP A 232 7.44 -12.24 -8.52
CA ASP A 232 8.87 -12.66 -8.55
C ASP A 232 9.29 -13.48 -7.32
N GLY A 233 8.35 -13.88 -6.49
CA GLY A 233 8.60 -14.70 -5.31
C GLY A 233 9.20 -13.95 -4.12
N LYS A 234 9.20 -12.60 -4.13
CA LYS A 234 9.64 -11.81 -2.98
C LYS A 234 8.46 -11.36 -2.12
N ALA A 235 8.71 -11.27 -0.82
CA ALA A 235 7.76 -10.72 0.13
C ALA A 235 7.68 -9.20 0.07
N LEU A 236 6.50 -8.68 0.39
CA LEU A 236 6.27 -7.26 0.60
C LEU A 236 5.42 -7.07 1.84
N GLN A 237 5.94 -6.32 2.82
CA GLN A 237 5.16 -5.88 3.97
C GLN A 237 4.12 -4.87 3.50
N ALA A 238 2.86 -5.26 3.56
CA ALA A 238 1.75 -4.47 3.03
C ALA A 238 1.11 -3.53 4.05
N GLY A 239 1.26 -3.81 5.35
CA GLY A 239 0.76 -2.96 6.43
C GLY A 239 1.26 -3.44 7.79
N THR A 240 1.24 -2.54 8.77
CA THR A 240 1.64 -2.84 10.16
C THR A 240 0.68 -2.21 11.15
N SER A 241 0.53 -2.88 12.29
CA SER A 241 -0.18 -2.39 13.46
C SER A 241 0.66 -2.68 14.70
N HIS A 242 0.84 -1.67 15.56
CA HIS A 242 1.78 -1.71 16.67
C HIS A 242 1.07 -1.53 18.00
N PHE A 243 1.31 -2.42 18.94
CA PHE A 243 1.06 -2.18 20.35
C PHE A 243 2.30 -1.50 20.94
N LEU A 244 2.19 -0.21 21.24
CA LEU A 244 3.31 0.62 21.73
C LEU A 244 3.48 0.55 23.25
N GLY A 245 2.55 -0.12 23.95
CA GLY A 245 2.56 -0.13 25.41
C GLY A 245 2.38 1.26 25.99
N GLN A 246 3.24 1.66 26.92
CA GLN A 246 3.22 2.97 27.57
C GLN A 246 4.49 3.79 27.27
N ASN A 247 5.33 3.39 26.33
CA ASN A 247 6.63 4.02 26.09
C ASN A 247 6.48 5.49 25.71
N PHE A 248 5.68 5.81 24.71
CA PHE A 248 5.39 7.20 24.31
C PHE A 248 4.60 7.96 25.37
N ALA A 249 3.63 7.32 26.02
CA ALA A 249 2.85 7.94 27.09
C ALA A 249 3.74 8.39 28.26
N LYS A 250 4.75 7.60 28.62
CA LYS A 250 5.74 7.95 29.66
C LYS A 250 6.69 9.04 29.19
N ALA A 251 7.23 8.95 27.96
CA ALA A 251 8.16 9.92 27.41
C ALA A 251 7.56 11.33 27.29
N PHE A 252 6.27 11.42 26.96
CA PHE A 252 5.54 12.68 26.79
C PHE A 252 4.61 13.03 27.97
N ASP A 253 4.63 12.23 29.04
CA ASP A 253 3.83 12.43 30.27
C ASP A 253 2.32 12.50 30.01
N VAL A 254 1.80 11.61 29.16
CA VAL A 254 0.37 11.50 28.86
C VAL A 254 -0.33 10.63 29.89
N LYS A 255 -1.09 11.26 30.78
CA LYS A 255 -1.74 10.65 31.95
C LYS A 255 -3.21 11.00 32.01
N PHE A 256 -3.97 10.14 32.62
CA PHE A 256 -5.38 10.37 32.93
C PHE A 256 -5.70 9.99 34.39
N GLN A 257 -6.70 10.65 34.95
CA GLN A 257 -7.29 10.24 36.21
C GLN A 257 -8.32 9.16 35.93
N ASP A 258 -8.10 7.97 36.50
CA ASP A 258 -9.01 6.84 36.38
C ASP A 258 -10.24 6.98 37.31
N ARG A 259 -11.22 6.09 37.17
CA ARG A 259 -12.48 6.08 37.94
C ARG A 259 -12.27 5.97 39.45
N ASP A 260 -11.17 5.35 39.86
CA ASP A 260 -10.77 5.20 41.27
C ASP A 260 -9.97 6.41 41.82
N GLY A 261 -9.83 7.48 41.01
CA GLY A 261 -9.08 8.67 41.36
C GLY A 261 -7.56 8.57 41.18
N GLN A 262 -7.03 7.43 40.77
CA GLN A 262 -5.61 7.24 40.54
C GLN A 262 -5.17 7.85 39.19
N VAL A 263 -3.94 8.37 39.16
CA VAL A 263 -3.34 8.88 37.93
C VAL A 263 -2.52 7.79 37.27
N LYS A 264 -2.85 7.44 36.03
CA LYS A 264 -2.22 6.38 35.25
C LYS A 264 -1.74 6.91 33.90
N HIS A 265 -0.70 6.29 33.32
CA HIS A 265 -0.35 6.54 31.92
C HIS A 265 -1.29 5.77 31.00
N VAL A 266 -1.62 6.32 29.84
CA VAL A 266 -2.41 5.66 28.83
C VAL A 266 -1.61 4.55 28.13
N TRP A 267 -2.33 3.62 27.49
CA TRP A 267 -1.79 2.60 26.61
C TRP A 267 -1.96 3.03 25.15
N ALA A 268 -1.00 2.73 24.32
CA ALA A 268 -0.83 3.32 23.00
C ALA A 268 -0.82 2.28 21.89
N THR A 269 -1.41 2.64 20.73
CA THR A 269 -1.18 1.95 19.47
C THR A 269 -0.79 2.92 18.38
N SER A 270 -0.13 2.40 17.33
CA SER A 270 -0.04 3.06 16.04
C SER A 270 -0.14 2.04 14.92
N TRP A 271 -0.68 2.45 13.78
CA TRP A 271 -0.88 1.55 12.64
C TRP A 271 -0.87 2.34 11.34
N GLY A 272 -0.38 1.72 10.25
CA GLY A 272 -0.19 2.45 9.01
C GLY A 272 -0.02 1.61 7.76
N VAL A 273 -0.47 2.21 6.65
CA VAL A 273 -0.21 1.77 5.29
C VAL A 273 0.14 2.97 4.41
N SER A 274 0.87 2.74 3.34
CA SER A 274 1.38 3.80 2.46
C SER A 274 1.08 3.52 0.99
N THR A 275 1.47 4.46 0.14
CA THR A 275 1.49 4.27 -1.33
C THR A 275 2.31 3.06 -1.80
N ARG A 276 3.02 2.36 -0.89
CA ARG A 276 3.60 1.04 -1.17
C ARG A 276 2.56 0.03 -1.66
N LEU A 277 1.30 0.16 -1.22
CA LEU A 277 0.19 -0.67 -1.70
C LEU A 277 -0.06 -0.53 -3.21
N MET A 278 0.25 0.63 -3.81
CA MET A 278 0.23 0.81 -5.26
C MET A 278 1.26 -0.11 -5.95
N GLY A 279 2.46 -0.19 -5.39
CA GLY A 279 3.49 -1.13 -5.87
C GLY A 279 3.06 -2.59 -5.72
N ALA A 280 2.48 -2.94 -4.57
CA ALA A 280 1.95 -4.28 -4.33
C ALA A 280 0.87 -4.66 -5.36
N LEU A 281 -0.07 -3.75 -5.64
CA LEU A 281 -1.13 -3.92 -6.62
C LEU A 281 -0.57 -4.24 -8.02
N VAL A 282 0.39 -3.44 -8.48
CA VAL A 282 1.06 -3.62 -9.78
C VAL A 282 1.78 -4.96 -9.84
N MET A 283 2.58 -5.28 -8.81
CA MET A 283 3.40 -6.51 -8.77
C MET A 283 2.58 -7.78 -8.56
N THR A 284 1.36 -7.68 -8.06
CA THR A 284 0.49 -8.85 -7.85
C THR A 284 -0.29 -9.22 -9.11
N HIS A 285 -0.82 -8.24 -9.84
CA HIS A 285 -1.82 -8.50 -10.88
C HIS A 285 -1.36 -8.21 -12.31
N SER A 286 -0.46 -7.23 -12.51
CA SER A 286 -0.10 -6.73 -13.83
C SER A 286 0.74 -7.73 -14.64
N ASP A 287 0.74 -7.57 -15.95
CA ASP A 287 1.39 -8.48 -16.90
C ASP A 287 2.27 -7.73 -17.92
N ASP A 288 2.75 -8.42 -18.94
CA ASP A 288 3.62 -7.84 -19.96
C ASP A 288 2.87 -6.96 -20.98
N SER A 289 1.54 -6.90 -20.90
CA SER A 289 0.68 -6.01 -21.70
C SER A 289 0.33 -4.72 -20.97
N GLY A 290 0.54 -4.64 -19.65
CA GLY A 290 0.22 -3.44 -18.87
C GLY A 290 -0.33 -3.72 -17.47
N LEU A 291 -1.01 -2.74 -16.91
CA LEU A 291 -1.70 -2.88 -15.64
C LEU A 291 -2.88 -3.87 -15.76
N VAL A 292 -3.13 -4.59 -14.67
CA VAL A 292 -4.38 -5.31 -14.42
C VAL A 292 -4.92 -4.82 -13.11
N LEU A 293 -6.01 -4.08 -13.13
CA LEU A 293 -6.58 -3.45 -11.95
C LEU A 293 -7.81 -4.21 -11.45
N PRO A 294 -7.89 -4.51 -10.15
CA PRO A 294 -9.14 -4.94 -9.53
C PRO A 294 -10.24 -3.92 -9.80
N PRO A 295 -11.42 -4.35 -10.27
CA PRO A 295 -12.52 -3.43 -10.59
C PRO A 295 -12.89 -2.47 -9.45
N LYS A 296 -12.77 -2.89 -8.19
CA LYS A 296 -13.06 -2.02 -7.03
C LYS A 296 -12.18 -0.78 -6.99
N LEU A 297 -10.94 -0.86 -7.49
CA LEU A 297 -9.97 0.25 -7.52
C LEU A 297 -9.79 0.92 -8.88
N ALA A 298 -10.21 0.29 -9.97
CA ALA A 298 -10.03 0.85 -11.31
C ALA A 298 -10.75 2.21 -11.44
N PRO A 299 -10.05 3.31 -11.74
CA PRO A 299 -10.70 4.63 -11.92
C PRO A 299 -11.73 4.64 -13.05
N ILE A 300 -11.49 3.81 -14.06
CA ILE A 300 -12.39 3.51 -15.15
C ILE A 300 -12.61 1.99 -15.13
N GLN A 301 -13.83 1.54 -14.86
CA GLN A 301 -14.18 0.12 -14.86
C GLN A 301 -14.55 -0.38 -16.24
N VAL A 302 -15.17 0.49 -17.02
CA VAL A 302 -15.61 0.21 -18.40
C VAL A 302 -15.23 1.36 -19.30
N VAL A 303 -14.58 1.07 -20.42
CA VAL A 303 -14.40 2.05 -21.49
C VAL A 303 -15.15 1.63 -22.74
N ILE A 304 -15.87 2.58 -23.35
CA ILE A 304 -16.57 2.40 -24.61
C ILE A 304 -15.78 3.15 -25.70
N VAL A 305 -15.40 2.45 -26.77
CA VAL A 305 -14.62 3.01 -27.86
C VAL A 305 -15.38 2.81 -29.18
N PRO A 306 -15.73 3.90 -29.87
CA PRO A 306 -16.39 3.82 -31.17
C PRO A 306 -15.38 3.43 -32.28
N ILE A 307 -15.83 2.59 -33.21
CA ILE A 307 -15.08 2.18 -34.38
C ILE A 307 -15.85 2.68 -35.61
N TYR A 308 -15.38 3.73 -36.26
CA TYR A 308 -16.09 4.41 -37.32
C TYR A 308 -15.16 4.90 -38.44
N ARG A 309 -15.73 5.18 -39.62
CA ARG A 309 -15.02 5.77 -40.75
C ARG A 309 -15.49 7.17 -41.12
N GLY A 310 -16.73 7.54 -40.76
CA GLY A 310 -17.35 8.83 -41.08
C GLY A 310 -18.23 9.32 -39.97
N GLU A 311 -18.65 10.58 -40.08
CA GLU A 311 -19.43 11.29 -39.05
C GLU A 311 -20.80 10.65 -38.81
N ASP A 312 -21.49 10.17 -39.86
CA ASP A 312 -22.79 9.55 -39.71
C ASP A 312 -22.71 8.24 -38.89
N GLU A 313 -21.66 7.44 -39.10
CA GLU A 313 -21.39 6.23 -38.29
C GLU A 313 -21.12 6.60 -36.85
N LEU A 314 -20.28 7.63 -36.60
CA LEU A 314 -19.98 8.11 -35.27
C LEU A 314 -21.23 8.58 -34.54
N GLN A 315 -22.12 9.31 -35.23
CA GLN A 315 -23.37 9.83 -34.70
C GLN A 315 -24.31 8.70 -34.24
N ALA A 316 -24.48 7.66 -35.08
CA ALA A 316 -25.27 6.49 -34.74
C ALA A 316 -24.69 5.72 -33.52
N ILE A 317 -23.37 5.47 -33.51
CA ILE A 317 -22.68 4.80 -32.41
C ILE A 317 -22.79 5.64 -31.11
N SER A 318 -22.59 6.96 -31.22
CA SER A 318 -22.63 7.86 -30.07
C SER A 318 -23.99 7.88 -29.37
N LEU A 319 -25.08 7.74 -30.11
CA LEU A 319 -26.43 7.65 -29.53
C LEU A 319 -26.55 6.44 -28.58
N VAL A 320 -26.11 5.27 -29.04
CA VAL A 320 -26.13 4.02 -28.25
C VAL A 320 -25.12 4.06 -27.11
N ALA A 321 -23.89 4.53 -27.38
CA ALA A 321 -22.83 4.64 -26.37
C ALA A 321 -23.22 5.56 -25.22
N LYS A 322 -23.80 6.73 -25.52
CA LYS A 322 -24.26 7.69 -24.49
C LYS A 322 -25.39 7.12 -23.62
N LYS A 323 -26.29 6.33 -24.23
CA LYS A 323 -27.31 5.61 -23.45
C LYS A 323 -26.68 4.58 -22.53
N LEU A 324 -25.77 3.72 -23.03
CA LEU A 324 -25.05 2.75 -22.23
C LEU A 324 -24.28 3.43 -21.08
N VAL A 325 -23.62 4.57 -21.33
CA VAL A 325 -22.95 5.36 -20.27
C VAL A 325 -23.92 5.78 -19.19
N ALA A 326 -25.10 6.30 -19.55
CA ALA A 326 -26.11 6.71 -18.58
C ALA A 326 -26.62 5.52 -17.75
N ASP A 327 -26.93 4.38 -18.42
CA ASP A 327 -27.44 3.19 -17.79
C ASP A 327 -26.39 2.57 -16.82
N LEU A 328 -25.12 2.51 -17.23
CA LEU A 328 -24.01 2.01 -16.41
C LEU A 328 -23.74 2.92 -15.19
N ARG A 329 -23.75 4.24 -15.40
CA ARG A 329 -23.59 5.20 -14.29
C ARG A 329 -24.71 5.11 -13.26
N ALA A 330 -25.94 4.88 -13.70
CA ALA A 330 -27.07 4.66 -12.79
C ALA A 330 -26.89 3.41 -11.91
N LYS A 331 -26.06 2.46 -12.32
CA LYS A 331 -25.66 1.26 -11.57
C LYS A 331 -24.36 1.43 -10.77
N GLY A 332 -23.84 2.66 -10.67
CA GLY A 332 -22.60 2.94 -9.94
C GLY A 332 -21.31 2.54 -10.67
N VAL A 333 -21.39 2.18 -11.96
CA VAL A 333 -20.22 1.78 -12.75
C VAL A 333 -19.46 3.03 -13.23
N ARG A 334 -18.15 3.07 -12.98
CA ARG A 334 -17.24 4.12 -13.48
C ARG A 334 -16.94 3.86 -14.96
N VAL A 335 -17.70 4.53 -15.84
CA VAL A 335 -17.64 4.33 -17.28
C VAL A 335 -17.14 5.57 -17.99
N LYS A 336 -16.29 5.36 -19.02
CA LYS A 336 -15.82 6.39 -19.94
C LYS A 336 -16.24 6.05 -21.38
N TYR A 337 -16.76 7.03 -22.10
CA TYR A 337 -16.90 7.00 -23.55
C TYR A 337 -15.75 7.79 -24.16
N ASP A 338 -14.93 7.14 -25.00
CA ASP A 338 -13.78 7.78 -25.65
C ASP A 338 -14.07 8.04 -27.12
N ASP A 339 -14.67 9.18 -27.40
CA ASP A 339 -14.99 9.70 -28.73
C ASP A 339 -13.91 10.61 -29.31
N ARG A 340 -12.71 10.70 -28.72
CA ARG A 340 -11.60 11.50 -29.27
C ARG A 340 -11.32 11.10 -30.73
N ASP A 341 -11.35 12.05 -31.65
CA ASP A 341 -11.09 11.87 -33.07
C ASP A 341 -9.60 11.80 -33.44
N SER A 342 -8.75 12.37 -32.58
CA SER A 342 -7.30 12.44 -32.76
C SER A 342 -6.59 11.08 -32.66
N TYR A 343 -7.26 10.04 -32.19
CA TYR A 343 -6.68 8.70 -32.00
C TYR A 343 -7.54 7.60 -32.65
N LYS A 344 -6.88 6.70 -33.37
CA LYS A 344 -7.53 5.52 -33.98
C LYS A 344 -7.97 4.52 -32.89
N PRO A 345 -9.03 3.72 -33.13
CA PRO A 345 -9.52 2.72 -32.16
C PRO A 345 -8.43 1.78 -31.61
N GLY A 346 -7.54 1.27 -32.48
CA GLY A 346 -6.45 0.40 -32.04
C GLY A 346 -5.46 1.05 -31.07
N TRP A 347 -5.21 2.36 -31.22
CA TRP A 347 -4.40 3.10 -30.26
C TRP A 347 -5.10 3.24 -28.90
N LYS A 348 -6.40 3.58 -28.91
CA LYS A 348 -7.22 3.66 -27.71
C LYS A 348 -7.29 2.32 -26.97
N PHE A 349 -7.43 1.22 -27.71
CA PHE A 349 -7.41 -0.13 -27.14
C PHE A 349 -6.12 -0.41 -26.37
N ASN A 350 -4.97 -0.10 -26.97
CA ASN A 350 -3.66 -0.26 -26.34
C ASN A 350 -3.50 0.64 -25.12
N GLU A 351 -3.97 1.90 -25.17
CA GLU A 351 -3.94 2.83 -24.04
C GLU A 351 -4.70 2.28 -22.84
N TYR A 352 -5.93 1.81 -23.03
CA TYR A 352 -6.76 1.29 -21.95
C TYR A 352 -6.33 -0.09 -21.46
N GLU A 353 -5.74 -0.92 -22.31
CA GLU A 353 -5.09 -2.16 -21.92
C GLU A 353 -3.87 -1.88 -21.03
N LEU A 354 -3.01 -0.95 -21.45
CA LEU A 354 -1.86 -0.52 -20.65
C LEU A 354 -2.26 0.08 -19.28
N LYS A 355 -3.34 0.87 -19.27
CA LYS A 355 -3.90 1.48 -18.03
C LYS A 355 -4.71 0.52 -17.16
N GLY A 356 -4.91 -0.71 -17.59
CA GLY A 356 -5.56 -1.75 -16.79
C GLY A 356 -7.06 -1.60 -16.63
N VAL A 357 -7.77 -0.97 -17.59
CA VAL A 357 -9.23 -0.86 -17.55
C VAL A 357 -9.86 -2.25 -17.63
N PRO A 358 -10.66 -2.69 -16.62
CA PRO A 358 -11.13 -4.07 -16.51
C PRO A 358 -11.95 -4.56 -17.72
N LEU A 359 -12.83 -3.72 -18.24
CA LEU A 359 -13.70 -4.04 -19.39
C LEU A 359 -13.60 -2.97 -20.47
N ARG A 360 -13.44 -3.39 -21.72
CA ARG A 360 -13.46 -2.52 -22.89
C ARG A 360 -14.58 -2.97 -23.83
N MET A 361 -15.44 -2.02 -24.22
CA MET A 361 -16.48 -2.22 -25.23
C MET A 361 -16.06 -1.56 -26.55
N GLY A 362 -15.97 -2.33 -27.63
CA GLY A 362 -15.83 -1.82 -28.96
C GLY A 362 -17.19 -1.82 -29.64
N ILE A 363 -17.56 -0.71 -30.31
CA ILE A 363 -18.84 -0.60 -31.04
C ILE A 363 -18.55 -0.06 -32.43
N GLY A 364 -18.85 -0.87 -33.44
CA GLY A 364 -18.78 -0.49 -34.86
C GLY A 364 -20.14 -0.54 -35.54
N PRO A 365 -20.25 -0.13 -36.83
CA PRO A 365 -21.52 -0.18 -37.58
C PRO A 365 -22.14 -1.57 -37.65
N ARG A 366 -21.31 -2.60 -37.87
CA ARG A 366 -21.79 -3.99 -37.91
C ARG A 366 -22.30 -4.50 -36.58
N ASP A 367 -21.67 -4.03 -35.49
CA ASP A 367 -22.09 -4.38 -34.12
C ASP A 367 -23.47 -3.78 -33.85
N LEU A 368 -23.71 -2.53 -34.27
CA LEU A 368 -25.01 -1.87 -34.15
C LEU A 368 -26.10 -2.57 -34.96
N GLU A 369 -25.80 -2.95 -36.22
CA GLU A 369 -26.73 -3.68 -37.09
C GLU A 369 -27.17 -5.01 -36.45
N ASN A 370 -26.26 -5.68 -35.74
CA ASN A 370 -26.51 -6.94 -35.05
C ASN A 370 -26.99 -6.77 -33.59
N GLY A 371 -27.11 -5.55 -33.10
CA GLY A 371 -27.51 -5.26 -31.71
C GLY A 371 -26.52 -5.77 -30.66
N VAL A 372 -25.21 -5.81 -30.97
CA VAL A 372 -24.16 -6.32 -30.09
C VAL A 372 -23.04 -5.31 -29.86
N VAL A 373 -22.14 -5.60 -28.92
CA VAL A 373 -20.83 -4.94 -28.70
C VAL A 373 -19.72 -6.00 -28.61
N GLU A 374 -18.50 -5.67 -29.02
CA GLU A 374 -17.32 -6.45 -28.62
C GLU A 374 -16.95 -6.10 -27.19
N LEU A 375 -17.09 -7.03 -26.27
CA LEU A 375 -16.64 -6.91 -24.88
C LEU A 375 -15.31 -7.63 -24.68
N ALA A 376 -14.29 -6.93 -24.22
CA ALA A 376 -12.97 -7.47 -23.93
C ALA A 376 -12.65 -7.37 -22.44
N ARG A 377 -12.20 -8.47 -21.83
CA ARG A 377 -11.73 -8.54 -20.45
C ARG A 377 -10.23 -8.31 -20.40
N ARG A 378 -9.76 -7.44 -19.49
CA ARG A 378 -8.34 -7.14 -19.34
C ARG A 378 -7.57 -8.27 -18.65
N ASP A 379 -8.16 -8.92 -17.68
CA ASP A 379 -7.52 -9.94 -16.84
C ASP A 379 -7.23 -11.26 -17.55
N THR A 380 -7.98 -11.58 -18.59
CA THR A 380 -7.85 -12.82 -19.40
C THR A 380 -7.47 -12.56 -20.85
N LEU A 381 -7.53 -11.30 -21.31
CA LEU A 381 -7.37 -10.89 -22.71
C LEU A 381 -8.38 -11.55 -23.67
N THR A 382 -9.48 -12.04 -23.13
CA THR A 382 -10.56 -12.66 -23.91
C THR A 382 -11.52 -11.61 -24.46
N LYS A 383 -12.16 -11.94 -25.58
CA LYS A 383 -13.17 -11.12 -26.25
C LYS A 383 -14.40 -11.93 -26.54
N GLU A 384 -15.57 -11.32 -26.41
CA GLU A 384 -16.85 -11.90 -26.75
C GLU A 384 -17.77 -10.87 -27.40
N SER A 385 -18.73 -11.33 -28.21
CA SER A 385 -19.82 -10.50 -28.73
C SER A 385 -21.00 -10.62 -27.79
N VAL A 386 -21.49 -9.51 -27.25
CA VAL A 386 -22.56 -9.49 -26.25
C VAL A 386 -23.69 -8.58 -26.70
N ALA A 387 -24.94 -9.02 -26.51
CA ALA A 387 -26.11 -8.21 -26.85
C ALA A 387 -26.12 -6.88 -26.08
N ILE A 388 -26.50 -5.78 -26.76
CA ILE A 388 -26.65 -4.46 -26.13
C ILE A 388 -27.83 -4.47 -25.17
N GLU A 389 -28.88 -5.19 -25.49
CA GLU A 389 -30.06 -5.35 -24.64
C GLU A 389 -29.68 -6.07 -23.34
N GLY A 390 -29.98 -5.47 -22.20
CA GLY A 390 -29.65 -6.01 -20.87
C GLY A 390 -28.16 -5.93 -20.49
N LEU A 391 -27.28 -5.40 -21.34
CA LEU A 391 -25.85 -5.36 -21.10
C LEU A 391 -25.51 -4.61 -19.80
N ALA A 392 -26.10 -3.41 -19.62
CA ALA A 392 -25.84 -2.61 -18.43
C ALA A 392 -26.21 -3.34 -17.12
N ASP A 393 -27.20 -4.25 -17.16
CA ASP A 393 -27.60 -5.06 -15.99
C ASP A 393 -26.57 -6.14 -15.66
N SER A 394 -25.88 -6.68 -16.66
CA SER A 394 -24.91 -7.76 -16.49
C SER A 394 -23.50 -7.27 -16.10
N ILE A 395 -23.14 -6.02 -16.37
CA ILE A 395 -21.79 -5.49 -16.12
C ILE A 395 -21.36 -5.53 -14.64
N PRO A 396 -22.19 -5.16 -13.66
CA PRO A 396 -21.77 -5.26 -12.25
C PRO A 396 -21.35 -6.68 -11.84
N ALA A 397 -22.10 -7.70 -12.26
CA ALA A 397 -21.74 -9.10 -11.97
C ALA A 397 -20.42 -9.50 -12.64
N ARG A 398 -20.20 -9.10 -13.89
CA ARG A 398 -18.93 -9.35 -14.61
C ARG A 398 -17.73 -8.67 -13.95
N LEU A 399 -17.91 -7.47 -13.40
CA LEU A 399 -16.85 -6.79 -12.64
C LEU A 399 -16.54 -7.53 -11.34
N GLU A 400 -17.56 -8.07 -10.64
CA GLU A 400 -17.32 -8.87 -9.45
C GLU A 400 -16.65 -10.21 -9.77
N GLU A 401 -16.98 -10.85 -10.89
CA GLU A 401 -16.29 -12.04 -11.40
C GLU A 401 -14.79 -11.75 -11.65
N ILE A 402 -14.46 -10.60 -12.23
CA ILE A 402 -13.05 -10.18 -12.44
C ILE A 402 -12.36 -9.97 -11.11
N GLN A 403 -13.01 -9.28 -10.15
CA GLN A 403 -12.48 -9.06 -8.82
C GLN A 403 -12.12 -10.38 -8.13
N GLN A 404 -13.06 -11.34 -8.15
CA GLN A 404 -12.85 -12.67 -7.54
C GLN A 404 -11.77 -13.47 -8.28
N ALA A 405 -11.77 -13.47 -9.59
CA ALA A 405 -10.77 -14.19 -10.41
C ALA A 405 -9.33 -13.68 -10.14
N LEU A 406 -9.17 -12.39 -9.87
CA LEU A 406 -7.87 -11.82 -9.51
C LEU A 406 -7.42 -12.31 -8.12
N LEU A 407 -8.31 -12.35 -7.14
CA LEU A 407 -8.03 -12.88 -5.81
C LEU A 407 -7.69 -14.37 -5.85
N ASP A 408 -8.49 -15.16 -6.57
CA ASP A 408 -8.30 -16.61 -6.72
C ASP A 408 -6.94 -16.92 -7.36
N ARG A 409 -6.56 -16.19 -8.41
CA ARG A 409 -5.27 -16.33 -9.08
C ARG A 409 -4.09 -16.00 -8.15
N ALA A 410 -4.20 -14.91 -7.39
CA ALA A 410 -3.18 -14.51 -6.44
C ALA A 410 -3.08 -15.50 -5.26
N SER A 411 -4.21 -16.01 -4.78
CA SER A 411 -4.27 -17.01 -3.71
C SER A 411 -3.68 -18.37 -4.14
N ALA A 412 -3.99 -18.81 -5.36
CA ALA A 412 -3.40 -20.01 -5.92
C ALA A 412 -1.86 -19.91 -6.06
N ARG A 413 -1.36 -18.73 -6.49
CA ARG A 413 0.07 -18.45 -6.56
C ARG A 413 0.72 -18.46 -5.17
N LEU A 414 0.11 -17.82 -4.19
CA LEU A 414 0.60 -17.84 -2.80
C LEU A 414 0.68 -19.26 -2.27
N ALA A 415 -0.38 -20.04 -2.43
CA ALA A 415 -0.41 -21.44 -1.98
C ALA A 415 0.67 -22.30 -2.65
N ALA A 416 0.86 -22.15 -3.96
CA ALA A 416 1.89 -22.89 -4.72
C ALA A 416 3.32 -22.47 -4.36
N SER A 417 3.50 -21.28 -3.79
CA SER A 417 4.80 -20.70 -3.40
C SER A 417 5.05 -20.75 -1.89
N MET A 418 4.23 -21.46 -1.12
CA MET A 418 4.43 -21.70 0.31
C MET A 418 5.18 -23.00 0.50
N HIS A 419 6.43 -22.94 0.97
CA HIS A 419 7.30 -24.10 1.13
C HIS A 419 7.48 -24.39 2.62
N ARG A 420 7.33 -25.66 3.01
CA ARG A 420 7.60 -26.13 4.37
C ARG A 420 8.86 -27.01 4.31
N VAL A 421 9.87 -26.68 5.11
CA VAL A 421 11.18 -27.31 5.07
C VAL A 421 11.71 -27.59 6.48
N ASP A 422 12.54 -28.64 6.60
CA ASP A 422 13.06 -29.11 7.87
C ASP A 422 14.60 -29.10 7.94
N THR A 423 15.28 -29.00 6.80
CA THR A 423 16.75 -29.00 6.73
C THR A 423 17.27 -27.69 6.12
N TRP A 424 18.55 -27.39 6.45
CA TRP A 424 19.21 -26.21 5.89
C TRP A 424 19.31 -26.25 4.36
N ALA A 425 19.64 -27.43 3.80
CA ALA A 425 19.73 -27.58 2.35
C ALA A 425 18.40 -27.35 1.63
N GLU A 426 17.28 -27.84 2.19
CA GLU A 426 15.94 -27.55 1.66
C GLU A 426 15.60 -26.08 1.81
N PHE A 427 15.99 -25.46 2.92
CA PHE A 427 15.77 -24.03 3.18
C PHE A 427 16.47 -23.17 2.13
N GLU A 428 17.79 -23.39 1.91
CA GLU A 428 18.54 -22.64 0.89
C GLU A 428 17.92 -22.83 -0.51
N ALA A 429 17.59 -24.06 -0.88
CA ALA A 429 16.97 -24.35 -2.17
C ALA A 429 15.59 -23.67 -2.32
N ALA A 430 14.78 -23.61 -1.26
CA ALA A 430 13.48 -22.94 -1.27
C ALA A 430 13.64 -21.42 -1.39
N ILE A 431 14.57 -20.81 -0.64
CA ILE A 431 14.85 -19.37 -0.71
C ILE A 431 15.36 -18.96 -2.11
N GLU A 432 16.18 -19.80 -2.75
CA GLU A 432 16.65 -19.53 -4.13
C GLU A 432 15.52 -19.59 -5.16
N ARG A 433 14.56 -20.50 -5.02
CA ARG A 433 13.36 -20.55 -5.88
C ARG A 433 12.46 -19.36 -5.70
N GLY A 434 12.50 -18.70 -4.52
CA GLY A 434 11.55 -17.66 -4.11
C GLY A 434 10.27 -18.24 -3.52
N GLY A 435 9.45 -17.35 -2.99
CA GLY A 435 8.25 -17.70 -2.24
C GLY A 435 8.43 -17.55 -0.74
N PHE A 436 7.44 -17.98 -0.01
CA PHE A 436 7.48 -18.06 1.45
C PHE A 436 8.00 -19.42 1.92
N VAL A 437 8.87 -19.40 2.91
CA VAL A 437 9.45 -20.61 3.50
C VAL A 437 9.09 -20.68 4.97
N MET A 438 8.32 -21.69 5.35
CA MET A 438 7.98 -22.04 6.72
C MET A 438 9.03 -22.98 7.28
N ALA A 439 9.84 -22.51 8.24
CA ALA A 439 10.94 -23.26 8.81
C ALA A 439 11.07 -22.99 10.32
N HIS A 440 11.62 -23.94 11.05
CA HIS A 440 11.92 -23.81 12.47
C HIS A 440 13.09 -22.87 12.72
N TRP A 441 12.96 -22.03 13.74
CA TRP A 441 13.94 -21.07 14.24
C TRP A 441 14.03 -21.17 15.76
N ASP A 442 15.22 -21.11 16.32
CA ASP A 442 15.50 -21.28 17.75
C ASP A 442 15.15 -20.07 18.63
N GLY A 443 14.56 -19.02 18.06
CA GLY A 443 14.15 -17.81 18.77
C GLY A 443 15.29 -16.81 19.05
N SER A 444 16.54 -17.12 18.64
CA SER A 444 17.66 -16.22 18.95
C SER A 444 17.87 -15.16 17.86
N PRO A 445 18.13 -13.89 18.28
CA PRO A 445 18.48 -12.81 17.37
C PRO A 445 19.73 -13.10 16.52
N GLU A 446 20.70 -13.79 17.09
CA GLU A 446 21.96 -14.14 16.44
C GLU A 446 21.74 -15.09 15.27
N THR A 447 20.87 -16.09 15.45
CA THR A 447 20.47 -17.02 14.39
C THR A 447 19.70 -16.31 13.28
N GLU A 448 18.79 -15.43 13.63
CA GLU A 448 18.03 -14.61 12.67
C GLU A 448 18.96 -13.77 11.78
N GLU A 449 19.91 -13.06 12.37
CA GLU A 449 20.87 -12.24 11.60
C GLU A 449 21.79 -13.12 10.75
N ARG A 450 22.23 -14.29 11.28
CA ARG A 450 23.07 -15.22 10.55
C ARG A 450 22.38 -15.81 9.31
N ILE A 451 21.11 -16.17 9.42
CA ILE A 451 20.30 -16.61 8.27
C ILE A 451 20.21 -15.51 7.20
N LYS A 452 19.96 -14.28 7.62
CA LYS A 452 19.90 -13.12 6.73
C LYS A 452 21.23 -12.84 6.02
N GLU A 453 22.35 -12.93 6.72
CA GLU A 453 23.68 -12.80 6.11
C GLU A 453 23.92 -13.83 5.01
N LEU A 454 23.60 -15.11 5.30
CA LEU A 454 23.85 -16.24 4.40
C LEU A 454 22.95 -16.24 3.16
N THR A 455 21.67 -15.89 3.32
CA THR A 455 20.65 -16.13 2.29
C THR A 455 19.98 -14.88 1.77
N LYS A 456 20.15 -13.74 2.44
CA LYS A 456 19.38 -12.49 2.25
C LYS A 456 17.87 -12.63 2.53
N ALA A 457 17.44 -13.77 3.08
CA ALA A 457 16.08 -13.93 3.58
C ALA A 457 15.98 -13.40 5.02
N THR A 458 14.85 -12.80 5.35
CA THR A 458 14.53 -12.36 6.70
C THR A 458 13.31 -13.10 7.22
N ILE A 459 13.13 -13.18 8.53
CA ILE A 459 11.88 -13.61 9.13
C ILE A 459 10.84 -12.53 8.83
N ARG A 460 9.83 -12.88 8.02
CA ARG A 460 8.77 -11.94 7.67
C ARG A 460 7.80 -11.73 8.79
N CYS A 461 7.37 -12.83 9.38
CA CYS A 461 6.55 -12.83 10.58
C CYS A 461 6.53 -14.23 11.23
N ILE A 462 6.00 -14.27 12.44
CA ILE A 462 5.47 -15.46 13.10
C ILE A 462 3.96 -15.44 12.80
N PRO A 463 3.42 -16.33 11.94
CA PRO A 463 2.01 -16.30 11.57
C PRO A 463 1.10 -16.47 12.79
N ILE A 464 0.00 -15.71 12.84
CA ILE A 464 -0.93 -15.73 14.00
C ILE A 464 -1.58 -17.10 14.17
N ASP A 465 -2.04 -17.70 13.06
CA ASP A 465 -2.73 -19.00 13.06
C ASP A 465 -1.76 -20.18 12.96
N ASN A 466 -0.49 -19.98 13.31
CA ASN A 466 0.52 -21.01 13.24
C ASN A 466 0.43 -21.96 14.45
N PRO A 467 0.21 -23.27 14.22
CA PRO A 467 0.17 -24.23 15.34
C PRO A 467 1.54 -24.35 16.00
N LEU A 468 1.54 -24.53 17.32
CA LEU A 468 2.75 -24.92 18.03
C LEU A 468 3.17 -26.31 17.54
N GLU A 469 4.43 -26.45 17.23
CA GLU A 469 5.03 -27.66 16.68
C GLU A 469 6.49 -27.76 17.14
N ASP A 470 6.82 -28.77 17.88
CA ASP A 470 8.20 -29.03 18.30
C ASP A 470 9.06 -29.43 17.09
N GLY A 471 10.21 -28.82 16.97
CA GLY A 471 11.13 -29.06 15.88
C GLY A 471 12.54 -28.57 16.17
N ALA A 472 13.41 -28.67 15.18
CA ALA A 472 14.77 -28.18 15.25
C ALA A 472 15.02 -27.02 14.30
N CYS A 473 15.69 -25.98 14.79
CA CYS A 473 16.10 -24.85 13.97
C CYS A 473 16.88 -25.31 12.74
N VAL A 474 16.48 -24.85 11.57
CA VAL A 474 17.07 -25.27 10.28
C VAL A 474 18.56 -24.96 10.16
N LEU A 475 19.06 -23.94 10.87
CA LEU A 475 20.48 -23.56 10.84
C LEU A 475 21.29 -24.19 11.98
N THR A 476 20.78 -24.12 13.23
CA THR A 476 21.57 -24.51 14.42
C THR A 476 21.26 -25.92 14.91
N GLY A 477 20.13 -26.50 14.52
CA GLY A 477 19.62 -27.73 15.10
C GLY A 477 19.08 -27.55 16.54
N GLY A 478 19.10 -26.35 17.09
CA GLY A 478 18.55 -26.04 18.41
C GLY A 478 17.05 -26.25 18.47
N PRO A 479 16.45 -26.40 19.68
CA PRO A 479 15.02 -26.64 19.84
C PRO A 479 14.19 -25.42 19.36
N SER A 480 13.06 -25.71 18.75
CA SER A 480 12.08 -24.70 18.31
C SER A 480 10.69 -25.22 18.58
N ILE A 481 9.77 -24.34 18.98
CA ILE A 481 8.39 -24.67 19.32
C ILE A 481 7.39 -24.31 18.23
N GLN A 482 7.84 -23.67 17.14
CA GLN A 482 7.00 -23.29 16.02
C GLN A 482 7.85 -22.92 14.80
N ARG A 483 7.23 -23.00 13.64
CA ARG A 483 7.83 -22.47 12.42
C ARG A 483 7.59 -20.97 12.31
N VAL A 484 8.46 -20.28 11.60
CA VAL A 484 8.30 -18.87 11.23
C VAL A 484 8.39 -18.72 9.72
N LEU A 485 7.91 -17.60 9.21
CA LEU A 485 7.83 -17.32 7.79
C LEU A 485 9.06 -16.55 7.31
N PHE A 486 9.84 -17.17 6.43
CA PHE A 486 11.01 -16.54 5.80
C PHE A 486 10.73 -16.18 4.35
N ALA A 487 11.33 -15.10 3.86
CA ALA A 487 11.43 -14.78 2.45
C ALA A 487 12.50 -13.71 2.19
N ARG A 488 12.98 -13.62 0.95
CA ARG A 488 13.61 -12.39 0.46
C ARG A 488 12.51 -11.34 0.27
N ALA A 489 12.80 -10.06 0.54
CA ALA A 489 11.81 -8.99 0.53
C ALA A 489 12.27 -7.75 -0.24
N TYR A 490 11.31 -6.89 -0.55
CA TYR A 490 11.51 -5.56 -1.14
C TYR A 490 11.92 -4.54 -0.10
#